data_e0f2aa9e0b75bccdd80c85355f2d4192
#
_entry.id   e0f2aa9e0b75bccdd80c85355f2d4192
#
_cell.length_a   1.000
_cell.length_b   1.000
_cell.length_c   1.000
_cell.angle_alpha   90.00
_cell.angle_beta   90.00
_cell.angle_gamma   90.00
#
_symmetry.space_group_name_H-M   'P 1'
#
loop_
_entity.id
_entity.type
_entity.pdbx_description
1 polymer ?
#
loop_
_entity_poly.entity_id
_entity_poly.type
_entity_poly.pdbx_seq_one_letter_code
_entity_poly.pdbx_strand_id
1 'polypeptide(L)'
;MRTLNKNTLEKMEEYIQRYCIEKGVSPSYRNIKHSMGMTSLNLVQRYVLALESQGRIKRTNLGNIDTPQRLNKGEVTVAPLVGQIACGQPNFAEENIEENFSLPQGIFGHGKLFMLRAFGNSMIDAGISAGDLLVLRQQDYADEGEIVVALVGEDATLKRFYKKGHKIVLHPENKTMKDIIVDDCQIQGVLVSCIKIY
;
A
#
# COMPACT_ATOMS: atom_id res chain seq x y z
N MET A 1 19.90 37.82 -18.87
CA MET A 1 19.44 36.43 -18.59
C MET A 1 18.15 36.22 -19.37
N ARG A 2 18.05 35.19 -20.23
CA ARG A 2 16.75 34.85 -20.87
C ARG A 2 15.77 34.41 -19.81
N THR A 3 14.66 35.12 -19.69
CA THR A 3 13.55 34.82 -18.79
C THR A 3 12.99 33.42 -19.12
N LEU A 4 12.81 32.56 -18.14
CA LEU A 4 12.19 31.25 -18.33
C LEU A 4 10.70 31.42 -18.65
N ASN A 5 10.20 30.62 -19.58
CA ASN A 5 8.81 30.68 -19.99
C ASN A 5 7.91 30.07 -18.88
N LYS A 6 6.95 30.87 -18.39
CA LYS A 6 6.03 30.50 -17.30
C LYS A 6 5.19 29.25 -17.64
N ASN A 7 4.66 29.19 -18.86
CA ASN A 7 3.87 28.04 -19.32
C ASN A 7 4.71 26.75 -19.36
N THR A 8 6.00 26.85 -19.75
CA THR A 8 6.92 25.71 -19.73
C THR A 8 7.23 25.24 -18.30
N LEU A 9 7.33 26.17 -17.33
CA LEU A 9 7.48 25.84 -15.91
C LEU A 9 6.27 25.07 -15.39
N GLU A 10 5.06 25.54 -15.68
CA GLU A 10 3.82 24.89 -15.26
C GLU A 10 3.69 23.48 -15.85
N LYS A 11 3.91 23.33 -17.16
CA LYS A 11 3.89 22.02 -17.83
C LYS A 11 4.94 21.05 -17.30
N MET A 12 6.13 21.55 -16.94
CA MET A 12 7.19 20.72 -16.38
C MET A 12 6.82 20.22 -14.99
N GLU A 13 6.26 21.09 -14.15
CA GLU A 13 5.77 20.69 -12.83
C GLU A 13 4.67 19.63 -12.93
N GLU A 14 3.65 19.85 -13.76
CA GLU A 14 2.57 18.88 -14.02
C GLU A 14 3.12 17.53 -14.48
N TYR A 15 4.09 17.54 -15.40
CA TYR A 15 4.74 16.32 -15.87
C TYR A 15 5.46 15.60 -14.74
N ILE A 16 6.25 16.33 -13.94
CA ILE A 16 7.00 15.76 -12.80
C ILE A 16 6.02 15.14 -11.79
N GLN A 17 4.96 15.87 -11.43
CA GLN A 17 3.93 15.41 -10.50
C GLN A 17 3.26 14.13 -11.00
N ARG A 18 2.76 14.15 -12.23
CA ARG A 18 2.11 12.98 -12.85
C ARG A 18 3.05 11.79 -12.91
N TYR A 19 4.29 11.98 -13.34
CA TYR A 19 5.28 10.91 -13.44
C TYR A 19 5.56 10.27 -12.05
N CYS A 20 5.71 11.10 -11.02
CA CYS A 20 5.90 10.63 -9.64
C CYS A 20 4.70 9.82 -9.13
N ILE A 21 3.48 10.23 -9.48
CA ILE A 21 2.25 9.52 -9.11
C ILE A 21 2.15 8.19 -9.86
N GLU A 22 2.30 8.19 -11.20
CA GLU A 22 2.12 7.00 -12.04
C GLU A 22 3.22 5.95 -11.86
N LYS A 23 4.48 6.38 -11.65
CA LYS A 23 5.64 5.48 -11.61
C LYS A 23 6.19 5.24 -10.20
N GLY A 24 5.73 5.97 -9.20
CA GLY A 24 6.24 5.87 -7.83
C GLY A 24 7.68 6.36 -7.63
N VAL A 25 8.33 6.87 -8.67
CA VAL A 25 9.73 7.35 -8.67
C VAL A 25 9.85 8.70 -9.36
N SER A 26 10.93 9.44 -9.06
CA SER A 26 11.25 10.70 -9.75
C SER A 26 11.60 10.49 -11.23
N PRO A 27 11.17 11.38 -12.13
CA PRO A 27 11.68 11.39 -13.49
C PRO A 27 13.15 11.81 -13.52
N SER A 28 13.96 11.15 -14.35
CA SER A 28 15.31 11.63 -14.66
C SER A 28 15.26 12.89 -15.54
N TYR A 29 16.32 13.66 -15.56
CA TYR A 29 16.45 14.80 -16.48
C TYR A 29 16.31 14.41 -17.96
N ARG A 30 16.70 13.17 -18.31
CA ARG A 30 16.50 12.62 -19.65
C ARG A 30 15.03 12.36 -19.96
N ASN A 31 14.28 11.84 -18.99
CA ASN A 31 12.82 11.64 -19.11
C ASN A 31 12.11 12.99 -19.32
N ILE A 32 12.47 14.00 -18.50
CA ILE A 32 11.92 15.37 -18.61
C ILE A 32 12.27 15.97 -19.97
N LYS A 33 13.55 15.90 -20.39
CA LYS A 33 13.98 16.40 -21.69
C LYS A 33 13.15 15.83 -22.84
N HIS A 34 12.99 14.50 -22.84
CA HIS A 34 12.27 13.79 -23.91
C HIS A 34 10.78 14.17 -23.92
N SER A 35 10.13 14.12 -22.78
CA SER A 35 8.69 14.41 -22.67
C SER A 35 8.34 15.87 -22.98
N MET A 36 9.23 16.81 -22.60
CA MET A 36 9.02 18.25 -22.82
C MET A 36 9.56 18.73 -24.18
N GLY A 37 10.13 17.86 -25.00
CA GLY A 37 10.75 18.25 -26.29
C GLY A 37 11.91 19.24 -26.14
N MET A 38 12.63 19.22 -25.01
CA MET A 38 13.69 20.18 -24.75
C MET A 38 14.98 19.85 -25.49
N THR A 39 15.70 20.88 -25.93
CA THR A 39 16.91 20.71 -26.74
C THR A 39 18.15 20.24 -25.96
N SER A 40 18.24 20.56 -24.66
CA SER A 40 19.40 20.22 -23.85
C SER A 40 19.05 19.90 -22.39
N LEU A 41 19.91 19.09 -21.73
CA LEU A 41 19.80 18.80 -20.30
C LEU A 41 20.05 20.06 -19.45
N ASN A 42 20.93 20.96 -19.89
CA ASN A 42 21.17 22.23 -19.20
C ASN A 42 19.90 23.10 -19.13
N LEU A 43 19.08 23.06 -20.17
CA LEU A 43 17.81 23.77 -20.18
C LEU A 43 16.85 23.15 -19.16
N VAL A 44 16.73 21.81 -19.11
CA VAL A 44 15.96 21.10 -18.08
C VAL A 44 16.42 21.49 -16.68
N GLN A 45 17.73 21.44 -16.44
CA GLN A 45 18.31 21.79 -15.13
C GLN A 45 17.92 23.21 -14.69
N ARG A 46 17.96 24.18 -15.62
CA ARG A 46 17.57 25.58 -15.31
C ARG A 46 16.10 25.68 -14.88
N TYR A 47 15.19 24.97 -15.55
CA TYR A 47 13.79 24.93 -15.17
C TYR A 47 13.56 24.19 -13.83
N VAL A 48 14.24 23.08 -13.60
CA VAL A 48 14.20 22.34 -12.33
C VAL A 48 14.69 23.22 -11.17
N LEU A 49 15.82 23.94 -11.33
CA LEU A 49 16.32 24.88 -10.32
C LEU A 49 15.34 26.02 -10.05
N ALA A 50 14.66 26.52 -11.10
CA ALA A 50 13.65 27.56 -10.93
C ALA A 50 12.41 27.05 -10.17
N LEU A 51 11.94 25.85 -10.44
CA LEU A 51 10.86 25.21 -9.67
C LEU A 51 11.26 24.98 -8.21
N GLU A 52 12.50 24.55 -7.98
CA GLU A 52 13.05 24.34 -6.63
C GLU A 52 13.14 25.67 -5.86
N SER A 53 13.66 26.73 -6.47
CA SER A 53 13.76 28.06 -5.85
C SER A 53 12.40 28.68 -5.51
N GLN A 54 11.35 28.29 -6.22
CA GLN A 54 9.96 28.67 -5.95
C GLN A 54 9.27 27.74 -4.91
N GLY A 55 9.97 26.75 -4.37
CA GLY A 55 9.41 25.78 -3.41
C GLY A 55 8.39 24.80 -4.02
N ARG A 56 8.28 24.75 -5.37
CA ARG A 56 7.31 23.90 -6.09
C ARG A 56 7.76 22.45 -6.19
N ILE A 57 9.07 22.20 -6.10
CA ILE A 57 9.69 20.88 -5.99
C ILE A 57 10.83 20.94 -4.97
N LYS A 58 11.26 19.77 -4.50
CA LYS A 58 12.46 19.60 -3.68
C LYS A 58 13.39 18.59 -4.35
N ARG A 59 14.71 18.75 -4.15
CA ARG A 59 15.68 17.72 -4.53
C ARG A 59 16.20 17.04 -3.27
N THR A 60 16.24 15.72 -3.32
CA THR A 60 16.86 14.92 -2.25
C THR A 60 18.39 14.99 -2.36
N ASN A 61 19.10 14.58 -1.30
CA ASN A 61 20.57 14.48 -1.29
C ASN A 61 21.12 13.55 -2.39
N LEU A 62 20.30 12.64 -2.92
CA LEU A 62 20.63 11.75 -4.04
C LEU A 62 20.30 12.36 -5.41
N GLY A 63 19.86 13.63 -5.45
CA GLY A 63 19.53 14.33 -6.68
C GLY A 63 18.17 13.98 -7.30
N ASN A 64 17.35 13.18 -6.63
CA ASN A 64 16.00 12.88 -7.06
C ASN A 64 15.09 14.10 -6.84
N ILE A 65 14.14 14.30 -7.78
CA ILE A 65 13.16 15.39 -7.68
C ILE A 65 11.98 14.88 -6.86
N ASP A 66 11.63 15.59 -5.81
CA ASP A 66 10.44 15.33 -5.00
C ASP A 66 9.47 16.51 -5.09
N THR A 67 8.17 16.25 -5.07
CA THR A 67 7.16 17.30 -5.13
C THR A 67 6.51 17.47 -3.76
N PRO A 68 6.19 18.72 -3.35
CA PRO A 68 5.49 18.95 -2.08
C PRO A 68 4.18 18.17 -1.97
N GLN A 69 3.52 17.92 -3.10
CA GLN A 69 2.28 17.14 -3.16
C GLN A 69 2.50 15.66 -2.88
N ARG A 70 3.66 15.10 -3.23
CA ARG A 70 4.02 13.73 -2.85
C ARG A 70 4.23 13.60 -1.34
N LEU A 71 4.70 14.67 -0.69
CA LEU A 71 4.89 14.71 0.76
C LEU A 71 3.60 15.07 1.52
N ASN A 72 2.65 15.81 0.87
CA ASN A 72 1.48 16.39 1.54
C ASN A 72 0.12 15.87 1.02
N LYS A 73 0.07 15.09 -0.06
CA LYS A 73 -1.17 14.51 -0.62
C LYS A 73 -0.90 13.08 -1.09
N GLY A 74 -0.28 12.26 -0.25
CA GLY A 74 -0.50 10.83 -0.35
C GLY A 74 -2.01 10.63 -0.20
N GLU A 75 -2.70 10.20 -1.27
CA GLU A 75 -4.06 9.71 -1.13
C GLU A 75 -4.04 8.71 0.02
N VAL A 76 -4.91 8.94 0.99
CA VAL A 76 -5.05 8.05 2.13
C VAL A 76 -6.31 7.23 1.96
N THR A 77 -6.22 5.98 2.34
CA THR A 77 -7.40 5.13 2.53
C THR A 77 -7.70 5.09 4.01
N VAL A 78 -8.92 5.36 4.39
CA VAL A 78 -9.37 5.15 5.77
C VAL A 78 -9.59 3.65 5.96
N ALA A 79 -8.84 3.07 6.89
CA ALA A 79 -8.90 1.65 7.25
C ALA A 79 -9.41 1.53 8.69
N PRO A 80 -10.61 0.97 8.91
CA PRO A 80 -11.10 0.69 10.25
C PRO A 80 -10.27 -0.42 10.90
N LEU A 81 -9.90 -0.25 12.16
CA LEU A 81 -9.44 -1.32 13.04
C LEU A 81 -10.66 -2.03 13.62
N VAL A 82 -10.80 -3.31 13.32
CA VAL A 82 -11.94 -4.12 13.73
C VAL A 82 -11.51 -5.05 14.85
N GLY A 83 -12.24 -5.08 15.95
CA GLY A 83 -11.93 -5.91 17.11
C GLY A 83 -12.17 -7.39 16.85
N GLN A 84 -13.30 -7.74 16.27
CA GLN A 84 -13.66 -9.11 15.88
C GLN A 84 -14.33 -9.13 14.52
N ILE A 85 -14.02 -10.15 13.72
CA ILE A 85 -14.75 -10.41 12.49
C ILE A 85 -15.95 -11.29 12.85
N ALA A 86 -17.15 -10.73 12.76
CA ALA A 86 -18.37 -11.47 12.92
C ALA A 86 -18.63 -12.40 11.73
N CYS A 87 -19.31 -13.52 11.97
CA CYS A 87 -19.78 -14.41 10.93
C CYS A 87 -20.69 -13.72 9.94
N GLY A 88 -20.45 -13.89 8.65
CA GLY A 88 -21.25 -13.33 7.58
C GLY A 88 -20.47 -12.36 6.71
N GLN A 89 -21.18 -11.52 5.98
CA GLN A 89 -20.53 -10.54 5.10
C GLN A 89 -19.62 -9.59 5.89
N PRO A 90 -18.49 -9.13 5.32
CA PRO A 90 -17.63 -8.12 5.94
C PRO A 90 -18.30 -6.74 5.90
N ASN A 91 -19.55 -6.65 6.35
CA ASN A 91 -20.13 -5.43 6.80
C ASN A 91 -19.56 -5.20 8.19
N PHE A 92 -18.47 -4.42 8.22
CA PHE A 92 -17.94 -3.91 9.47
C PHE A 92 -19.05 -3.06 10.10
N ALA A 93 -19.88 -3.71 10.94
CA ALA A 93 -20.88 -2.98 11.72
C ALA A 93 -20.12 -1.91 12.50
N GLU A 94 -20.62 -0.68 12.49
CA GLU A 94 -19.98 0.45 13.19
C GLU A 94 -19.65 0.11 14.64
N GLU A 95 -20.43 -0.78 15.25
CA GLU A 95 -20.28 -1.29 16.61
C GLU A 95 -18.98 -2.09 16.85
N ASN A 96 -18.34 -2.63 15.79
CA ASN A 96 -17.12 -3.41 15.88
C ASN A 96 -15.85 -2.63 15.50
N ILE A 97 -15.99 -1.35 15.14
CA ILE A 97 -14.85 -0.50 14.77
C ILE A 97 -14.29 0.13 16.05
N GLU A 98 -13.05 -0.24 16.40
CA GLU A 98 -12.33 0.34 17.53
C GLU A 98 -11.81 1.74 17.20
N GLU A 99 -11.20 1.89 16.01
CA GLU A 99 -10.55 3.11 15.57
C GLU A 99 -10.47 3.16 14.05
N ASN A 100 -10.29 4.36 13.47
CA ASN A 100 -10.05 4.55 12.05
C ASN A 100 -8.65 5.10 11.80
N PHE A 101 -7.88 4.42 10.95
CA PHE A 101 -6.52 4.81 10.57
C PHE A 101 -6.48 5.36 9.15
N SER A 102 -5.75 6.45 8.95
CA SER A 102 -5.47 7.00 7.63
C SER A 102 -4.17 6.41 7.08
N LEU A 103 -4.28 5.49 6.13
CA LEU A 103 -3.15 4.76 5.56
C LEU A 103 -2.74 5.36 4.20
N PRO A 104 -1.44 5.73 3.99
CA PRO A 104 -0.97 6.24 2.71
C PRO A 104 -1.09 5.19 1.60
N GLN A 105 -1.82 5.51 0.52
CA GLN A 105 -2.00 4.60 -0.61
C GLN A 105 -0.69 4.24 -1.32
N GLY A 106 0.29 5.13 -1.29
CA GLY A 106 1.63 4.87 -1.85
C GLY A 106 2.40 3.75 -1.15
N ILE A 107 2.01 3.36 0.08
CA ILE A 107 2.61 2.26 0.85
C ILE A 107 1.71 1.03 0.85
N PHE A 108 0.43 1.22 1.11
CA PHE A 108 -0.52 0.12 1.34
C PHE A 108 -1.37 -0.22 0.11
N GLY A 109 -1.21 0.54 -1.00
CA GLY A 109 -1.97 0.34 -2.22
C GLY A 109 -3.38 0.94 -2.17
N HIS A 110 -4.15 0.65 -3.22
CA HIS A 110 -5.52 1.13 -3.39
C HIS A 110 -6.52 0.05 -2.98
N GLY A 111 -7.77 0.47 -2.78
CA GLY A 111 -8.90 -0.41 -2.49
C GLY A 111 -9.45 -0.24 -1.08
N LYS A 112 -10.38 -1.11 -0.73
CA LYS A 112 -10.95 -1.13 0.61
C LYS A 112 -9.99 -1.84 1.56
N LEU A 113 -9.42 -1.10 2.49
CA LEU A 113 -8.54 -1.63 3.53
C LEU A 113 -9.27 -1.70 4.86
N PHE A 114 -8.91 -2.68 5.66
CA PHE A 114 -9.28 -2.77 7.06
C PHE A 114 -8.10 -3.30 7.87
N MET A 115 -8.17 -3.14 9.17
CA MET A 115 -7.12 -3.58 10.07
C MET A 115 -7.66 -4.53 11.14
N LEU A 116 -6.80 -5.45 11.56
CA LEU A 116 -7.04 -6.36 12.66
C LEU A 116 -5.85 -6.36 13.59
N ARG A 117 -6.09 -6.72 14.84
CA ARG A 117 -5.04 -7.04 15.79
C ARG A 117 -4.75 -8.54 15.71
N ALA A 118 -3.49 -8.90 15.46
CA ALA A 118 -3.10 -10.31 15.42
C ALA A 118 -3.30 -10.97 16.80
N PHE A 119 -3.78 -12.20 16.79
CA PHE A 119 -3.99 -12.99 17.98
C PHE A 119 -3.32 -14.37 17.86
N GLY A 120 -2.74 -14.84 18.96
CA GLY A 120 -2.04 -16.12 19.00
C GLY A 120 -0.69 -16.09 18.28
N ASN A 121 -0.14 -17.29 18.02
CA ASN A 121 1.20 -17.50 17.51
C ASN A 121 1.23 -18.34 16.23
N SER A 122 0.10 -18.51 15.55
CA SER A 122 0.02 -19.39 14.37
C SER A 122 0.78 -18.89 13.15
N MET A 123 1.24 -17.62 13.15
CA MET A 123 1.94 -16.98 12.04
C MET A 123 3.33 -16.45 12.45
N ILE A 124 3.91 -16.99 13.52
CA ILE A 124 5.16 -16.51 14.11
C ILE A 124 6.37 -16.66 13.15
N ASP A 125 6.41 -17.76 12.38
CA ASP A 125 7.48 -18.02 11.41
C ASP A 125 7.38 -17.08 10.18
N ALA A 126 6.22 -16.45 9.95
CA ALA A 126 6.05 -15.35 9.00
C ALA A 126 6.34 -13.97 9.63
N GLY A 127 6.83 -13.94 10.86
CA GLY A 127 7.16 -12.70 11.56
C GLY A 127 5.94 -11.97 12.13
N ILE A 128 4.76 -12.59 12.22
CA ILE A 128 3.55 -12.00 12.79
C ILE A 128 3.33 -12.53 14.20
N SER A 129 3.30 -11.63 15.16
CA SER A 129 3.15 -11.93 16.60
C SER A 129 1.82 -11.40 17.14
N ALA A 130 1.37 -11.95 18.25
CA ALA A 130 0.19 -11.43 18.94
C ALA A 130 0.36 -9.96 19.29
N GLY A 131 -0.67 -9.15 19.00
CA GLY A 131 -0.67 -7.71 19.20
C GLY A 131 -0.25 -6.87 17.98
N ASP A 132 0.39 -7.47 16.97
CA ASP A 132 0.73 -6.79 15.72
C ASP A 132 -0.53 -6.28 15.02
N LEU A 133 -0.44 -5.12 14.35
CA LEU A 133 -1.52 -4.60 13.53
C LEU A 133 -1.39 -5.10 12.09
N LEU A 134 -2.42 -5.79 11.64
CA LEU A 134 -2.51 -6.35 10.29
C LEU A 134 -3.29 -5.39 9.40
N VAL A 135 -2.71 -4.99 8.27
CA VAL A 135 -3.42 -4.25 7.23
C VAL A 135 -3.84 -5.25 6.16
N LEU A 136 -5.15 -5.33 5.92
CA LEU A 136 -5.75 -6.29 4.99
C LEU A 136 -6.51 -5.54 3.89
N ARG A 137 -6.47 -6.08 2.68
CA ARG A 137 -7.32 -5.66 1.58
C ARG A 137 -8.56 -6.54 1.57
N GLN A 138 -9.73 -5.92 1.63
CA GLN A 138 -11.01 -6.61 1.57
C GLN A 138 -11.20 -7.20 0.18
N GLN A 139 -11.24 -8.51 0.09
CA GLN A 139 -11.56 -9.28 -1.12
C GLN A 139 -11.97 -10.71 -0.72
N ASP A 140 -12.74 -11.37 -1.58
CA ASP A 140 -13.32 -12.69 -1.35
C ASP A 140 -12.57 -13.83 -2.07
N TYR A 141 -11.43 -13.53 -2.66
CA TYR A 141 -10.54 -14.49 -3.32
C TYR A 141 -9.10 -14.28 -2.88
N ALA A 142 -8.25 -15.28 -3.08
CA ALA A 142 -6.81 -15.21 -2.85
C ALA A 142 -6.05 -16.09 -3.84
N ASP A 143 -4.81 -15.69 -4.12
CA ASP A 143 -3.86 -16.50 -4.86
C ASP A 143 -3.10 -17.43 -3.92
N GLU A 144 -2.55 -18.53 -4.46
CA GLU A 144 -1.76 -19.47 -3.69
C GLU A 144 -0.53 -18.82 -3.06
N GLY A 145 -0.31 -19.07 -1.79
CA GLY A 145 0.79 -18.53 -1.02
C GLY A 145 0.50 -17.18 -0.36
N GLU A 146 -0.65 -16.55 -0.62
CA GLU A 146 -1.04 -15.34 0.09
C GLU A 146 -1.45 -15.64 1.54
N ILE A 147 -1.21 -14.67 2.42
CA ILE A 147 -1.70 -14.75 3.80
C ILE A 147 -3.08 -14.10 3.84
N VAL A 148 -4.07 -14.84 4.32
CA VAL A 148 -5.48 -14.44 4.30
C VAL A 148 -6.09 -14.49 5.69
N VAL A 149 -7.09 -13.64 5.88
CA VAL A 149 -8.10 -13.87 6.91
C VAL A 149 -9.25 -14.64 6.28
N ALA A 150 -9.48 -15.84 6.77
CA ALA A 150 -10.56 -16.73 6.32
C ALA A 150 -11.49 -17.09 7.48
N LEU A 151 -12.77 -17.21 7.18
CA LEU A 151 -13.76 -17.80 8.07
C LEU A 151 -13.88 -19.28 7.78
N VAL A 152 -13.73 -20.11 8.81
CA VAL A 152 -13.94 -21.54 8.81
C VAL A 152 -15.05 -21.82 9.82
N GLY A 153 -16.26 -22.08 9.33
CA GLY A 153 -17.43 -22.04 10.19
C GLY A 153 -17.66 -20.63 10.75
N GLU A 154 -17.60 -20.50 12.06
CA GLU A 154 -17.79 -19.21 12.76
C GLU A 154 -16.47 -18.55 13.17
N ASP A 155 -15.34 -19.23 12.98
CA ASP A 155 -14.04 -18.76 13.44
C ASP A 155 -13.24 -18.06 12.34
N ALA A 156 -12.82 -16.82 12.62
CA ALA A 156 -11.87 -16.09 11.77
C ALA A 156 -10.43 -16.53 12.08
N THR A 157 -9.66 -16.85 11.05
CA THR A 157 -8.26 -17.26 11.23
C THR A 157 -7.34 -16.62 10.19
N LEU A 158 -6.12 -16.26 10.60
CA LEU A 158 -5.06 -15.79 9.71
C LEU A 158 -4.15 -16.96 9.36
N LYS A 159 -4.05 -17.31 8.07
CA LYS A 159 -3.26 -18.43 7.56
C LYS A 159 -2.72 -18.15 6.17
N ARG A 160 -1.72 -18.91 5.76
CA ARG A 160 -1.31 -18.92 4.35
C ARG A 160 -2.23 -19.85 3.57
N PHE A 161 -2.73 -19.33 2.45
CA PHE A 161 -3.73 -19.99 1.61
C PHE A 161 -3.09 -20.84 0.53
N TYR A 162 -3.58 -22.06 0.37
CA TYR A 162 -3.23 -22.97 -0.72
C TYR A 162 -4.46 -23.76 -1.20
N LYS A 163 -4.41 -24.20 -2.46
CA LYS A 163 -5.38 -25.13 -3.04
C LYS A 163 -4.72 -26.47 -3.35
N LYS A 164 -5.32 -27.58 -2.90
CA LYS A 164 -4.89 -28.94 -3.24
C LYS A 164 -6.07 -29.71 -3.82
N GLY A 165 -6.16 -29.73 -5.17
CA GLY A 165 -7.33 -30.29 -5.86
C GLY A 165 -8.59 -29.51 -5.51
N HIS A 166 -9.56 -30.19 -4.89
CA HIS A 166 -10.82 -29.59 -4.46
C HIS A 166 -10.81 -29.10 -3.01
N LYS A 167 -9.68 -29.24 -2.30
CA LYS A 167 -9.54 -28.84 -0.91
C LYS A 167 -8.80 -27.53 -0.78
N ILE A 168 -9.18 -26.75 0.23
CA ILE A 168 -8.46 -25.58 0.68
C ILE A 168 -7.58 -25.97 1.85
N VAL A 169 -6.33 -25.55 1.82
CA VAL A 169 -5.36 -25.74 2.90
C VAL A 169 -4.99 -24.38 3.47
N LEU A 170 -5.34 -24.15 4.71
CA LEU A 170 -4.97 -22.99 5.48
C LEU A 170 -3.76 -23.35 6.36
N HIS A 171 -2.58 -22.97 5.89
CA HIS A 171 -1.31 -23.33 6.48
C HIS A 171 -0.88 -22.34 7.56
N PRO A 172 -0.66 -22.75 8.80
CA PRO A 172 -0.05 -21.90 9.81
C PRO A 172 1.44 -21.74 9.53
N GLU A 173 1.95 -20.54 9.63
CA GLU A 173 3.39 -20.25 9.64
C GLU A 173 3.94 -20.46 11.07
N ASN A 174 3.82 -21.72 11.54
CA ASN A 174 4.34 -22.17 12.82
C ASN A 174 4.56 -23.68 12.75
N LYS A 175 5.81 -24.10 12.87
CA LYS A 175 6.26 -25.51 12.76
C LYS A 175 5.60 -26.48 13.76
N THR A 176 5.04 -25.96 14.84
CA THR A 176 4.37 -26.77 15.86
C THR A 176 2.88 -27.01 15.60
N MET A 177 2.34 -26.34 14.57
CA MET A 177 0.93 -26.40 14.21
C MET A 177 0.70 -27.19 12.92
N LYS A 178 -0.49 -27.73 12.77
CA LYS A 178 -0.90 -28.49 11.57
C LYS A 178 -1.76 -27.64 10.66
N ASP A 179 -1.78 -28.01 9.38
CA ASP A 179 -2.67 -27.45 8.37
C ASP A 179 -4.14 -27.66 8.76
N ILE A 180 -4.96 -26.65 8.48
CA ILE A 180 -6.41 -26.75 8.50
C ILE A 180 -6.85 -27.04 7.06
N ILE A 181 -7.44 -28.23 6.84
CA ILE A 181 -7.89 -28.66 5.52
C ILE A 181 -9.41 -28.66 5.51
N VAL A 182 -10.00 -27.88 4.61
CA VAL A 182 -11.45 -27.72 4.50
C VAL A 182 -11.90 -27.87 3.05
N ASP A 183 -13.18 -28.14 2.87
CA ASP A 183 -13.79 -28.18 1.54
C ASP A 183 -14.05 -26.76 1.01
N ASP A 184 -14.39 -25.82 1.92
CA ASP A 184 -14.66 -24.42 1.60
C ASP A 184 -14.32 -23.53 2.79
N CYS A 185 -14.02 -22.27 2.49
CA CYS A 185 -13.88 -21.19 3.48
C CYS A 185 -14.21 -19.84 2.84
N GLN A 186 -14.66 -18.92 3.65
CA GLN A 186 -14.94 -17.57 3.17
C GLN A 186 -13.72 -16.67 3.43
N ILE A 187 -13.06 -16.22 2.36
CA ILE A 187 -11.96 -15.25 2.47
C ILE A 187 -12.57 -13.88 2.75
N GLN A 188 -12.07 -13.20 3.79
CA GLN A 188 -12.47 -11.87 4.21
C GLN A 188 -11.51 -10.80 3.70
N GLY A 189 -10.26 -11.17 3.49
CA GLY A 189 -9.24 -10.27 2.97
C GLY A 189 -7.86 -10.90 2.93
N VAL A 190 -6.99 -10.25 2.18
CA VAL A 190 -5.58 -10.64 1.98
C VAL A 190 -4.68 -9.66 2.71
N LEU A 191 -3.65 -10.19 3.37
CA LEU A 191 -2.66 -9.40 4.10
C LEU A 191 -1.85 -8.52 3.13
N VAL A 192 -1.84 -7.22 3.38
CA VAL A 192 -1.02 -6.24 2.67
C VAL A 192 0.25 -5.94 3.45
N SER A 193 0.13 -5.79 4.77
CA SER A 193 1.24 -5.42 5.64
C SER A 193 0.99 -5.81 7.10
N CYS A 194 2.07 -5.96 7.84
CA CYS A 194 2.06 -6.12 9.28
C CYS A 194 2.83 -4.97 9.92
N ILE A 195 2.22 -4.25 10.86
CA ILE A 195 2.82 -3.13 11.58
C ILE A 195 3.13 -3.59 13.01
N LYS A 196 4.38 -3.50 13.38
CA LYS A 196 4.85 -3.76 14.74
C LYS A 196 4.99 -2.47 15.52
N ILE A 197 4.49 -2.49 16.75
CA ILE A 197 4.66 -1.37 17.70
C ILE A 197 5.55 -1.89 18.83
N TYR A 198 6.67 -1.20 19.06
CA TYR A 198 7.67 -1.54 20.10
C TYR A 198 7.56 -0.62 21.29
#